data_cc0455e24f35fbe5d04ea353e981fc80
#
_entry.id   cc0455e24f35fbe5d04ea353e981fc80
#
_cell.length_a   1.000
_cell.length_b   1.000
_cell.length_c   1.000
_cell.angle_alpha   90.00
_cell.angle_beta   90.00
_cell.angle_gamma   90.00
#
_symmetry.space_group_name_H-M   'P 1'
#
loop_
_entity.id
_entity.type
_entity.pdbx_description
1 polymer ?
#
loop_
_entity_poly.entity_id
_entity_poly.type
_entity_poly.pdbx_seq_one_letter_code
_entity_poly.pdbx_strand_id
1 'polypeptide(L)'
;MKKFLVLTVFVFMFSSCGSQGQIVTSNVNTVEVKTSLRPKLVVGIVVDQMRYDYLTRFESKYGEGGFKRMINEGFNCKNSHFNYVPTYTGPGHASIYTGTTPKNHGIIGNNWYDKTTKKMVYCAGDDSVESVGTTNKAGKMSPRRMQTTSFADENRLFTQSQGKTIGISLKDRGAILPAGHTANAAYWFHGRDEGAWISSSFYMNELPQWVLDFNKSEAAESYLKVWNTVYDISTYTESGADENNFEGGFKGKDKATFPYDLAALSKENRGFDILKATPYGNSLTTDFAMAAIKAEHLGQDDITDVLTVSYSSTDYVGHNFGVNSKEIEDTYIRLDKDLERFFNYLDATIGTGEYTIFLTADHGAIDVPSYLQSMNIPAGYLDNKATKTKFEKYVEAKFKNSELIENVSNNQIFLNRTTIDSLGLNINEVQESMVNELIAYKNVNKVFSAFTMTTTDFTTGIEALLQNGYNQKRSGDVILVPKSNYISYSKTGSTHGSGLNHDTHVPLLFFGKGIKHGETLNKTVIPDIAPTISALLGISFPNGSTGIPLGFVIE
;
A
#
# COMPACT_ATOMS: atom_id res chain seq x y z
N MET A 1 22.70 68.37 -25.82
CA MET A 1 23.65 67.85 -26.81
C MET A 1 23.14 66.51 -27.32
N LYS A 2 22.63 66.50 -28.56
CA LYS A 2 22.07 65.33 -29.27
C LYS A 2 23.22 64.55 -29.88
N LYS A 3 23.23 63.21 -29.69
CA LYS A 3 24.08 62.31 -30.50
C LYS A 3 23.18 61.44 -31.37
N PHE A 4 23.37 61.64 -32.67
CA PHE A 4 22.79 60.85 -33.74
C PHE A 4 23.52 59.51 -33.83
N LEU A 5 22.76 58.39 -34.01
CA LEU A 5 23.28 57.09 -34.36
C LEU A 5 22.94 56.84 -35.84
N VAL A 6 23.95 56.66 -36.68
CA VAL A 6 23.85 56.40 -38.11
C VAL A 6 23.75 54.89 -38.30
N LEU A 7 22.66 54.42 -38.93
CA LEU A 7 22.45 53.04 -39.33
C LEU A 7 22.92 52.85 -40.77
N THR A 8 23.97 52.05 -40.98
CA THR A 8 24.49 51.75 -42.34
C THR A 8 23.81 50.46 -42.84
N VAL A 9 23.05 50.58 -43.95
CA VAL A 9 22.41 49.46 -44.64
C VAL A 9 23.39 48.99 -45.75
N PHE A 10 23.80 47.72 -45.68
CA PHE A 10 24.52 47.05 -46.75
C PHE A 10 23.53 46.34 -47.70
N VAL A 11 23.49 46.81 -48.93
CA VAL A 11 22.76 46.15 -50.01
C VAL A 11 23.73 45.22 -50.75
N PHE A 12 23.49 43.91 -50.74
CA PHE A 12 24.17 42.95 -51.60
C PHE A 12 23.32 42.69 -52.87
N MET A 13 23.87 43.11 -53.99
CA MET A 13 23.37 42.67 -55.33
C MET A 13 23.89 41.26 -55.64
N PHE A 14 23.00 40.31 -55.85
CA PHE A 14 23.37 39.03 -56.48
C PHE A 14 23.01 39.05 -57.94
N SER A 15 24.02 38.83 -58.76
CA SER A 15 23.90 38.62 -60.20
C SER A 15 23.31 37.24 -60.49
N SER A 16 22.27 37.17 -61.29
CA SER A 16 21.66 35.90 -61.77
C SER A 16 22.53 35.28 -62.84
N CYS A 17 22.93 34.02 -62.62
CA CYS A 17 23.38 33.12 -63.70
C CYS A 17 22.39 31.97 -63.80
N GLY A 18 21.69 31.85 -64.91
CA GLY A 18 20.70 30.82 -65.15
C GLY A 18 21.34 29.44 -65.32
N SER A 19 20.84 28.46 -64.63
CA SER A 19 21.01 27.07 -64.96
C SER A 19 19.67 26.34 -64.77
N GLN A 20 19.25 25.60 -65.77
CA GLN A 20 18.06 24.74 -65.74
C GLN A 20 18.23 23.69 -64.61
N GLY A 21 17.50 23.82 -63.53
CA GLY A 21 17.42 22.83 -62.48
C GLY A 21 16.29 21.85 -62.70
N GLN A 22 16.62 20.58 -62.74
CA GLN A 22 15.68 19.46 -62.68
C GLN A 22 14.82 19.60 -61.41
N ILE A 23 13.52 19.40 -61.56
CA ILE A 23 12.58 19.28 -60.44
C ILE A 23 12.91 17.96 -59.71
N VAL A 24 13.64 18.04 -58.63
CA VAL A 24 13.77 16.94 -57.66
C VAL A 24 12.50 16.94 -56.82
N THR A 25 11.60 15.99 -57.09
CA THR A 25 10.51 15.68 -56.19
C THR A 25 11.13 15.17 -54.89
N SER A 26 11.22 16.02 -53.88
CA SER A 26 11.55 15.59 -52.52
C SER A 26 10.40 14.68 -52.04
N ASN A 27 10.69 13.41 -51.85
CA ASN A 27 9.86 12.53 -51.05
C ASN A 27 9.74 13.20 -49.65
N VAL A 28 8.57 13.70 -49.37
CA VAL A 28 8.19 14.05 -47.99
C VAL A 28 8.17 12.71 -47.24
N ASN A 29 9.27 12.41 -46.58
CA ASN A 29 9.23 11.36 -45.53
C ASN A 29 8.13 11.78 -44.57
N THR A 30 7.00 11.10 -44.61
CA THR A 30 6.04 11.13 -43.52
C THR A 30 6.82 10.71 -42.28
N VAL A 31 7.14 11.67 -41.40
CA VAL A 31 7.60 11.39 -40.06
C VAL A 31 6.47 10.57 -39.45
N GLU A 32 6.67 9.26 -39.34
CA GLU A 32 5.82 8.47 -38.45
C GLU A 32 5.85 9.17 -37.11
N VAL A 33 4.72 9.77 -36.73
CA VAL A 33 4.50 10.27 -35.39
C VAL A 33 4.61 9.02 -34.53
N LYS A 34 5.77 8.82 -33.88
CA LYS A 34 5.90 7.80 -32.85
C LYS A 34 4.74 8.05 -31.89
N THR A 35 3.75 7.15 -31.91
CA THR A 35 2.69 7.15 -30.92
C THR A 35 3.33 7.27 -29.55
N SER A 36 2.90 8.25 -28.76
CA SER A 36 3.42 8.46 -27.42
C SER A 36 3.43 7.14 -26.65
N LEU A 37 4.59 6.75 -26.12
CA LEU A 37 4.70 5.56 -25.26
C LEU A 37 3.93 5.76 -23.94
N ARG A 38 3.49 6.99 -23.66
CA ARG A 38 2.72 7.30 -22.45
C ARG A 38 1.35 6.64 -22.48
N PRO A 39 0.98 5.93 -21.42
CA PRO A 39 -0.38 5.45 -21.24
C PRO A 39 -1.34 6.63 -20.98
N LYS A 40 -2.59 6.48 -21.41
CA LYS A 40 -3.68 7.40 -21.05
C LYS A 40 -4.08 7.27 -19.60
N LEU A 41 -3.95 6.07 -19.04
CA LEU A 41 -4.23 5.79 -17.63
C LEU A 41 -3.14 4.88 -17.05
N VAL A 42 -2.65 5.24 -15.86
CA VAL A 42 -1.88 4.33 -14.99
C VAL A 42 -2.79 3.84 -13.88
N VAL A 43 -2.93 2.52 -13.74
CA VAL A 43 -3.67 1.89 -12.66
C VAL A 43 -2.70 1.20 -11.70
N GLY A 44 -2.60 1.71 -10.47
CA GLY A 44 -1.86 1.05 -9.40
C GLY A 44 -2.79 0.15 -8.59
N ILE A 45 -2.59 -1.17 -8.64
CA ILE A 45 -3.36 -2.15 -7.87
C ILE A 45 -2.52 -2.63 -6.69
N VAL A 46 -3.06 -2.46 -5.49
CA VAL A 46 -2.48 -3.03 -4.26
C VAL A 46 -3.45 -4.05 -3.69
N VAL A 47 -3.02 -5.31 -3.59
CA VAL A 47 -3.79 -6.38 -2.94
C VAL A 47 -3.27 -6.53 -1.52
N ASP A 48 -4.02 -6.00 -0.56
CA ASP A 48 -3.63 -5.93 0.85
C ASP A 48 -3.37 -7.32 1.43
N GLN A 49 -2.21 -7.54 2.06
CA GLN A 49 -1.77 -8.79 2.67
C GLN A 49 -1.52 -9.94 1.66
N MET A 50 -1.22 -9.64 0.39
CA MET A 50 -0.98 -10.69 -0.61
C MET A 50 0.44 -11.24 -0.53
N ARG A 51 0.57 -12.48 -0.08
CA ARG A 51 1.81 -13.26 -0.18
C ARG A 51 2.11 -13.60 -1.65
N TYR A 52 3.39 -13.65 -2.01
CA TYR A 52 3.79 -14.04 -3.37
C TYR A 52 3.30 -15.45 -3.74
N ASP A 53 3.34 -16.38 -2.80
CA ASP A 53 2.96 -17.78 -3.05
C ASP A 53 1.50 -17.98 -3.45
N TYR A 54 0.60 -17.02 -3.20
CA TYR A 54 -0.79 -17.11 -3.66
C TYR A 54 -0.92 -17.08 -5.19
N LEU A 55 0.03 -16.48 -5.91
CA LEU A 55 0.05 -16.54 -7.38
C LEU A 55 0.25 -17.97 -7.91
N THR A 56 1.04 -18.78 -7.20
CA THR A 56 1.34 -20.17 -7.60
C THR A 56 0.50 -21.18 -6.87
N ARG A 57 0.17 -20.94 -5.61
CA ARG A 57 -0.62 -21.85 -4.79
C ARG A 57 -2.01 -22.07 -5.36
N PHE A 58 -2.68 -20.98 -5.78
CA PHE A 58 -4.06 -21.02 -6.29
C PHE A 58 -4.13 -20.99 -7.82
N GLU A 59 -3.00 -21.10 -8.53
CA GLU A 59 -2.92 -20.98 -9.99
C GLU A 59 -3.92 -21.86 -10.74
N SER A 60 -4.12 -23.10 -10.27
CA SER A 60 -5.03 -24.06 -10.89
C SER A 60 -6.51 -23.62 -10.85
N LYS A 61 -6.85 -22.67 -9.99
CA LYS A 61 -8.21 -22.13 -9.82
C LYS A 61 -8.43 -20.79 -10.54
N TYR A 62 -7.36 -20.12 -10.95
CA TYR A 62 -7.45 -18.84 -11.66
C TYR A 62 -7.88 -19.02 -13.11
N GLY A 63 -8.72 -18.08 -13.59
CA GLY A 63 -9.06 -17.90 -14.99
C GLY A 63 -7.89 -17.30 -15.79
N GLU A 64 -8.09 -17.18 -17.10
CA GLU A 64 -7.05 -16.62 -17.97
C GLU A 64 -7.03 -15.07 -17.99
N GLY A 65 -8.12 -14.42 -17.54
CA GLY A 65 -8.30 -12.97 -17.70
C GLY A 65 -7.81 -12.11 -16.54
N GLY A 66 -7.51 -12.70 -15.37
CA GLY A 66 -7.07 -12.01 -14.15
C GLY A 66 -5.56 -12.06 -13.94
N PHE A 67 -5.11 -12.73 -12.86
CA PHE A 67 -3.69 -12.86 -12.53
C PHE A 67 -2.88 -13.48 -13.66
N LYS A 68 -3.40 -14.53 -14.31
CA LYS A 68 -2.70 -15.19 -15.42
C LYS A 68 -2.48 -14.26 -16.60
N ARG A 69 -3.44 -13.37 -16.92
CA ARG A 69 -3.26 -12.37 -17.98
C ARG A 69 -2.05 -11.46 -17.70
N MET A 70 -1.95 -10.95 -16.47
CA MET A 70 -0.80 -10.10 -16.08
C MET A 70 0.53 -10.86 -16.13
N ILE A 71 0.54 -12.15 -15.73
CA ILE A 71 1.75 -12.99 -15.76
C ILE A 71 2.15 -13.32 -17.19
N ASN A 72 1.18 -13.72 -18.04
CA ASN A 72 1.43 -14.24 -19.38
C ASN A 72 1.64 -13.14 -20.44
N GLU A 73 1.07 -11.95 -20.26
CA GLU A 73 1.16 -10.86 -21.22
C GLU A 73 2.01 -9.67 -20.70
N GLY A 74 2.34 -9.63 -19.43
CA GLY A 74 3.08 -8.56 -18.77
C GLY A 74 4.49 -8.96 -18.34
N PHE A 75 5.00 -8.32 -17.28
CA PHE A 75 6.31 -8.58 -16.70
C PHE A 75 6.18 -8.99 -15.22
N ASN A 76 6.73 -10.17 -14.88
CA ASN A 76 6.67 -10.73 -13.53
C ASN A 76 8.02 -10.63 -12.80
N CYS A 77 8.10 -9.80 -11.76
CA CYS A 77 9.24 -9.71 -10.85
C CYS A 77 9.09 -10.73 -9.72
N LYS A 78 9.59 -11.96 -9.92
CA LYS A 78 9.37 -13.12 -9.03
C LYS A 78 10.05 -13.01 -7.65
N ASN A 79 10.94 -12.05 -7.44
CA ASN A 79 11.74 -11.91 -6.23
C ASN A 79 11.68 -10.46 -5.71
N SER A 80 10.44 -9.98 -5.44
CA SER A 80 10.18 -8.62 -4.98
C SER A 80 9.92 -8.59 -3.48
N HIS A 81 10.60 -7.68 -2.77
CA HIS A 81 10.58 -7.64 -1.32
C HIS A 81 10.42 -6.23 -0.76
N PHE A 82 9.79 -6.13 0.40
CA PHE A 82 9.97 -4.98 1.27
C PHE A 82 11.37 -4.97 1.86
N ASN A 83 12.03 -3.84 1.80
CA ASN A 83 13.39 -3.64 2.32
C ASN A 83 13.42 -2.87 3.64
N TYR A 84 12.35 -2.92 4.42
CA TYR A 84 12.21 -2.27 5.73
C TYR A 84 11.24 -3.02 6.67
N VAL A 85 11.24 -2.61 7.93
CA VAL A 85 10.31 -3.03 8.99
C VAL A 85 9.80 -1.75 9.69
N PRO A 86 8.49 -1.67 10.08
CA PRO A 86 7.48 -2.71 10.02
C PRO A 86 6.74 -2.78 8.67
N THR A 87 6.34 -3.99 8.27
CA THR A 87 5.55 -4.27 7.09
C THR A 87 4.06 -4.15 7.43
N TYR A 88 3.56 -2.91 7.47
CA TYR A 88 2.18 -2.54 7.78
C TYR A 88 1.52 -1.82 6.60
N THR A 89 0.18 -1.80 6.57
CA THR A 89 -0.62 -1.20 5.48
C THR A 89 -0.20 0.25 5.16
N GLY A 90 -0.14 1.13 6.17
CA GLY A 90 0.23 2.53 5.94
C GLY A 90 1.63 2.70 5.35
N PRO A 91 2.69 2.17 5.98
CA PRO A 91 4.04 2.16 5.40
C PRO A 91 4.12 1.52 4.03
N GLY A 92 3.42 0.39 3.80
CA GLY A 92 3.41 -0.33 2.53
C GLY A 92 2.88 0.52 1.39
N HIS A 93 1.65 1.03 1.54
CA HIS A 93 1.06 1.91 0.54
C HIS A 93 1.89 3.17 0.29
N ALA A 94 2.41 3.81 1.34
CA ALA A 94 3.28 4.97 1.17
C ALA A 94 4.54 4.63 0.37
N SER A 95 5.21 3.51 0.68
CA SER A 95 6.46 3.12 0.01
C SER A 95 6.29 2.78 -1.47
N ILE A 96 5.18 2.11 -1.84
CA ILE A 96 4.84 1.77 -3.22
C ILE A 96 4.78 3.03 -4.10
N TYR A 97 4.11 4.08 -3.61
CA TYR A 97 3.82 5.26 -4.41
C TYR A 97 4.85 6.39 -4.27
N THR A 98 5.62 6.42 -3.18
CA THR A 98 6.68 7.42 -2.99
C THR A 98 8.06 6.96 -3.45
N GLY A 99 8.23 5.65 -3.71
CA GLY A 99 9.52 5.09 -4.10
C GLY A 99 10.58 5.15 -3.01
N THR A 100 10.18 5.18 -1.73
CA THR A 100 11.11 5.24 -0.61
C THR A 100 10.59 4.47 0.60
N THR A 101 11.31 4.52 1.71
CA THR A 101 11.02 3.76 2.93
C THR A 101 10.49 4.66 4.05
N PRO A 102 9.94 4.11 5.15
CA PRO A 102 9.46 4.87 6.31
C PRO A 102 10.47 5.86 6.88
N LYS A 103 11.76 5.58 6.76
CA LYS A 103 12.84 6.49 7.14
C LYS A 103 12.68 7.87 6.51
N ASN A 104 12.25 7.94 5.26
CA ASN A 104 12.14 9.18 4.49
C ASN A 104 10.71 9.69 4.38
N HIS A 105 9.73 8.84 3.97
CA HIS A 105 8.35 9.30 3.82
C HIS A 105 7.63 9.49 5.17
N GLY A 106 8.22 9.02 6.26
CA GLY A 106 7.76 9.30 7.63
C GLY A 106 6.53 8.51 8.10
N ILE A 107 5.90 7.69 7.28
CA ILE A 107 4.79 6.82 7.69
C ILE A 107 5.40 5.55 8.29
N ILE A 108 5.63 5.56 9.61
CA ILE A 108 6.36 4.50 10.33
C ILE A 108 5.48 3.38 10.87
N GLY A 109 4.17 3.48 10.65
CA GLY A 109 3.17 2.51 11.11
C GLY A 109 1.77 2.98 10.73
N ASN A 110 0.74 2.15 11.00
CA ASN A 110 -0.64 2.61 10.88
C ASN A 110 -0.96 3.66 11.94
N ASN A 111 -0.45 3.46 13.15
CA ASN A 111 -0.47 4.42 14.25
C ASN A 111 0.93 4.49 14.85
N TRP A 112 1.31 5.63 15.41
CA TRP A 112 2.53 5.75 16.21
C TRP A 112 2.39 6.80 17.30
N TYR A 113 3.26 6.73 18.30
CA TYR A 113 3.35 7.75 19.33
C TYR A 113 4.11 8.96 18.79
N ASP A 114 3.45 10.11 18.77
CA ASP A 114 4.06 11.38 18.36
C ASP A 114 4.73 12.04 19.58
N LYS A 115 6.06 12.10 19.54
CA LYS A 115 6.89 12.64 20.63
C LYS A 115 6.65 14.12 20.92
N THR A 116 6.14 14.88 19.94
CA THR A 116 5.88 16.31 20.09
C THR A 116 4.55 16.57 20.76
N THR A 117 3.50 15.90 20.30
CA THR A 117 2.14 16.07 20.85
C THR A 117 1.86 15.15 22.03
N LYS A 118 2.74 14.19 22.30
CA LYS A 118 2.61 13.17 23.34
C LYS A 118 1.32 12.35 23.23
N LYS A 119 0.90 12.06 22.01
CA LYS A 119 -0.33 11.32 21.69
C LYS A 119 -0.09 10.26 20.63
N MET A 120 -0.92 9.22 20.65
CA MET A 120 -1.02 8.31 19.51
C MET A 120 -1.65 9.05 18.34
N VAL A 121 -1.02 8.97 17.18
CA VAL A 121 -1.51 9.54 15.93
C VAL A 121 -1.72 8.45 14.89
N TYR A 122 -2.73 8.64 14.05
CA TYR A 122 -3.04 7.75 12.94
C TYR A 122 -2.40 8.26 11.65
N CYS A 123 -1.89 7.37 10.79
CA CYS A 123 -1.09 7.74 9.61
C CYS A 123 -1.82 8.68 8.63
N ALA A 124 -3.13 8.54 8.47
CA ALA A 124 -3.97 9.41 7.66
C ALA A 124 -4.81 10.41 8.49
N GLY A 125 -4.78 10.35 9.83
CA GLY A 125 -5.61 11.18 10.69
C GLY A 125 -5.29 12.68 10.59
N ASP A 126 -6.34 13.50 10.43
CA ASP A 126 -6.23 14.95 10.32
C ASP A 126 -7.44 15.66 10.94
N ASP A 127 -7.25 16.24 12.12
CA ASP A 127 -8.31 16.97 12.82
C ASP A 127 -8.61 18.35 12.20
N SER A 128 -7.79 18.81 11.23
CA SER A 128 -7.99 20.11 10.57
C SER A 128 -8.94 20.05 9.38
N VAL A 129 -9.40 18.86 8.99
CA VAL A 129 -10.35 18.64 7.90
C VAL A 129 -11.66 18.06 8.42
N GLU A 130 -12.72 18.20 7.63
CA GLU A 130 -14.04 17.66 7.94
C GLU A 130 -14.37 16.43 7.10
N SER A 131 -15.31 15.63 7.60
CA SER A 131 -15.84 14.49 6.86
C SER A 131 -16.76 14.94 5.74
N VAL A 132 -16.66 14.30 4.57
CA VAL A 132 -17.54 14.54 3.42
C VAL A 132 -18.26 13.23 3.07
N GLY A 133 -19.59 13.29 3.04
CA GLY A 133 -20.46 12.13 2.79
C GLY A 133 -20.86 11.36 4.04
N THR A 134 -20.48 11.82 5.23
CA THR A 134 -20.92 11.25 6.52
C THR A 134 -20.88 12.31 7.63
N THR A 135 -21.68 12.13 8.66
CA THR A 135 -21.63 12.91 9.90
C THR A 135 -20.62 12.35 10.92
N ASN A 136 -20.05 11.19 10.65
CA ASN A 136 -19.06 10.52 11.46
C ASN A 136 -17.67 11.15 11.27
N LYS A 137 -16.77 11.00 12.25
CA LYS A 137 -15.37 11.45 12.15
C LYS A 137 -14.51 10.63 11.18
N ALA A 138 -15.08 9.59 10.54
CA ALA A 138 -14.37 8.69 9.64
C ALA A 138 -13.79 9.38 8.39
N GLY A 139 -14.26 10.59 8.06
CA GLY A 139 -13.73 11.40 6.97
C GLY A 139 -12.66 12.43 7.38
N LYS A 140 -12.30 12.55 8.66
CA LYS A 140 -11.24 13.47 9.12
C LYS A 140 -9.85 12.90 8.81
N MET A 141 -9.53 12.80 7.53
CA MET A 141 -8.34 12.13 7.01
C MET A 141 -7.70 12.94 5.89
N SER A 142 -6.35 12.89 5.80
CA SER A 142 -5.57 13.50 4.72
C SER A 142 -4.17 12.86 4.61
N PRO A 143 -3.42 13.08 3.52
CA PRO A 143 -2.04 12.59 3.37
C PRO A 143 -1.01 13.42 4.14
N ARG A 144 -1.38 14.47 4.89
CA ARG A 144 -0.49 15.48 5.48
C ARG A 144 0.69 14.92 6.28
N ARG A 145 0.57 13.68 6.80
CA ARG A 145 1.65 13.04 7.57
C ARG A 145 2.72 12.40 6.70
N MET A 146 2.44 12.16 5.43
CA MET A 146 3.43 11.72 4.46
C MET A 146 4.34 12.90 4.10
N GLN A 147 5.66 12.70 4.19
CA GLN A 147 6.66 13.78 4.09
C GLN A 147 7.27 13.91 2.70
N THR A 148 6.85 13.08 1.76
CA THR A 148 7.36 13.03 0.39
C THR A 148 6.22 13.04 -0.61
N THR A 149 6.48 13.45 -1.84
CA THR A 149 5.54 13.31 -2.94
C THR A 149 5.40 11.84 -3.36
N SER A 150 4.29 11.51 -4.00
CA SER A 150 4.07 10.26 -4.74
C SER A 150 4.35 10.46 -6.23
N PHE A 151 4.48 9.37 -7.02
CA PHE A 151 4.55 9.51 -8.48
C PHE A 151 3.25 10.10 -9.06
N ALA A 152 2.12 9.91 -8.38
CA ALA A 152 0.86 10.53 -8.75
C ALA A 152 0.90 12.06 -8.57
N ASP A 153 1.54 12.54 -7.48
CA ASP A 153 1.82 13.98 -7.31
C ASP A 153 2.71 14.52 -8.43
N GLU A 154 3.78 13.79 -8.76
CA GLU A 154 4.70 14.20 -9.83
C GLU A 154 4.01 14.22 -11.21
N ASN A 155 3.10 13.27 -11.49
CA ASN A 155 2.28 13.31 -12.70
C ASN A 155 1.35 14.53 -12.73
N ARG A 156 0.73 14.88 -11.60
CA ARG A 156 -0.10 16.09 -11.47
C ARG A 156 0.72 17.36 -11.71
N LEU A 157 1.92 17.44 -11.17
CA LEU A 157 2.83 18.57 -11.38
C LEU A 157 3.27 18.65 -12.85
N PHE A 158 3.68 17.52 -13.43
CA PHE A 158 4.10 17.45 -14.83
C PHE A 158 3.00 17.87 -15.81
N THR A 159 1.77 17.41 -15.58
CA THR A 159 0.62 17.72 -16.42
C THR A 159 -0.03 19.07 -16.09
N GLN A 160 0.58 19.86 -15.21
CA GLN A 160 0.05 21.15 -14.74
C GLN A 160 -1.38 21.01 -14.19
N SER A 161 -1.62 19.94 -13.46
CA SER A 161 -2.90 19.56 -12.84
C SER A 161 -4.03 19.23 -13.84
N GLN A 162 -3.72 18.99 -15.11
CA GLN A 162 -4.72 18.54 -16.10
C GLN A 162 -4.99 17.02 -15.94
N GLY A 163 -3.95 16.18 -15.76
CA GLY A 163 -4.14 14.77 -15.46
C GLY A 163 -4.81 14.59 -14.10
N LYS A 164 -5.75 13.67 -13.99
CA LYS A 164 -6.50 13.39 -12.77
C LYS A 164 -5.81 12.31 -11.94
N THR A 165 -5.98 12.39 -10.63
CA THR A 165 -5.57 11.33 -9.69
C THR A 165 -6.72 11.01 -8.74
N ILE A 166 -7.11 9.72 -8.68
CA ILE A 166 -8.18 9.24 -7.78
C ILE A 166 -7.68 8.00 -7.04
N GLY A 167 -7.86 7.99 -5.71
CA GLY A 167 -7.55 6.85 -4.84
C GLY A 167 -8.81 6.17 -4.32
N ILE A 168 -8.85 4.83 -4.36
CA ILE A 168 -10.02 4.03 -3.96
C ILE A 168 -9.57 2.84 -3.11
N SER A 169 -10.18 2.68 -1.94
CA SER A 169 -9.96 1.52 -1.07
C SER A 169 -11.07 1.38 -0.03
N LEU A 170 -11.24 0.19 0.54
CA LEU A 170 -12.07 0.05 1.74
C LEU A 170 -11.43 0.71 2.97
N LYS A 171 -10.09 0.76 3.02
CA LYS A 171 -9.30 1.42 4.07
C LYS A 171 -8.93 2.85 3.63
N ASP A 172 -9.19 3.84 4.48
CA ASP A 172 -8.82 5.25 4.24
C ASP A 172 -7.36 5.42 3.81
N ARG A 173 -6.41 4.85 4.56
CA ARG A 173 -4.97 4.90 4.28
C ARG A 173 -4.58 4.25 2.96
N GLY A 174 -5.33 3.22 2.52
CA GLY A 174 -5.15 2.55 1.23
C GLY A 174 -5.64 3.38 0.04
N ALA A 175 -6.53 4.35 0.24
CA ALA A 175 -6.93 5.32 -0.77
C ALA A 175 -6.06 6.58 -0.75
N ILE A 176 -5.80 7.12 0.44
CA ILE A 176 -5.22 8.45 0.66
C ILE A 176 -3.71 8.49 0.37
N LEU A 177 -2.93 7.53 0.92
CA LEU A 177 -1.47 7.55 0.78
C LEU A 177 -1.03 7.30 -0.68
N PRO A 178 -1.64 6.38 -1.45
CA PRO A 178 -1.41 6.26 -2.88
C PRO A 178 -1.75 7.50 -3.70
N ALA A 179 -2.90 8.11 -3.42
CA ALA A 179 -3.35 9.29 -4.13
C ALA A 179 -2.40 10.49 -3.97
N GLY A 180 -1.74 10.60 -2.82
CA GLY A 180 -0.77 11.67 -2.56
C GLY A 180 -1.41 12.99 -2.15
N HIS A 181 -0.64 14.07 -2.26
CA HIS A 181 -1.00 15.41 -1.76
C HIS A 181 -1.84 16.24 -2.73
N THR A 182 -1.76 15.94 -4.02
CA THR A 182 -2.35 16.77 -5.09
C THR A 182 -3.53 16.10 -5.80
N ALA A 183 -4.00 14.96 -5.28
CA ALA A 183 -5.07 14.18 -5.89
C ALA A 183 -6.38 14.98 -6.00
N ASN A 184 -7.16 14.66 -7.04
CA ASN A 184 -8.53 15.18 -7.22
C ASN A 184 -9.47 14.61 -6.17
N ALA A 185 -9.27 13.31 -5.81
CA ALA A 185 -10.10 12.64 -4.82
C ALA A 185 -9.38 11.42 -4.20
N ALA A 186 -9.76 11.09 -2.98
CA ALA A 186 -9.60 9.77 -2.40
C ALA A 186 -10.92 9.36 -1.75
N TYR A 187 -11.37 8.15 -2.04
CA TYR A 187 -12.62 7.59 -1.51
C TYR A 187 -12.35 6.33 -0.73
N TRP A 188 -13.03 6.19 0.43
CA TRP A 188 -12.95 4.98 1.24
C TRP A 188 -14.32 4.59 1.79
N PHE A 189 -14.46 3.30 2.13
CA PHE A 189 -15.75 2.75 2.50
C PHE A 189 -16.02 2.85 4.00
N HIS A 190 -17.09 3.55 4.38
CA HIS A 190 -17.61 3.61 5.73
C HIS A 190 -18.78 2.61 5.88
N GLY A 191 -18.45 1.41 6.40
CA GLY A 191 -19.35 0.26 6.35
C GLY A 191 -20.32 0.12 7.50
N ARG A 192 -20.11 0.79 8.66
CA ARG A 192 -20.90 0.52 9.87
C ARG A 192 -22.41 0.58 9.61
N ASP A 193 -22.95 1.80 9.65
CA ASP A 193 -24.40 2.01 9.58
C ASP A 193 -24.82 2.52 8.19
N GLU A 194 -23.88 3.09 7.44
CA GLU A 194 -24.15 3.81 6.19
C GLU A 194 -23.90 2.96 4.95
N GLY A 195 -22.91 2.06 4.96
CA GLY A 195 -22.55 1.27 3.77
C GLY A 195 -22.16 2.11 2.56
N ALA A 196 -21.50 3.26 2.80
CA ALA A 196 -21.28 4.31 1.82
C ALA A 196 -19.78 4.60 1.59
N TRP A 197 -19.48 5.06 0.37
CA TRP A 197 -18.18 5.64 0.04
C TRP A 197 -18.18 7.10 0.48
N ILE A 198 -17.13 7.49 1.19
CA ILE A 198 -16.95 8.82 1.79
C ILE A 198 -15.60 9.41 1.39
N SER A 199 -15.41 10.69 1.72
CA SER A 199 -14.18 11.43 1.49
C SER A 199 -13.90 12.42 2.63
N SER A 200 -13.07 13.40 2.37
CA SER A 200 -12.61 14.44 3.29
C SER A 200 -12.63 15.82 2.63
N SER A 201 -12.79 16.85 3.44
CA SER A 201 -12.68 18.23 2.96
C SER A 201 -11.27 18.62 2.51
N PHE A 202 -10.28 17.73 2.69
CA PHE A 202 -8.96 17.87 2.06
C PHE A 202 -9.07 17.84 0.53
N TYR A 203 -9.96 17.03 -0.02
CA TYR A 203 -10.14 16.84 -1.47
C TYR A 203 -11.32 17.65 -2.04
N MET A 204 -12.43 17.71 -1.32
CA MET A 204 -13.68 18.28 -1.83
C MET A 204 -14.60 18.75 -0.70
N ASN A 205 -15.48 19.69 -0.99
CA ASN A 205 -16.47 20.16 -0.01
C ASN A 205 -17.74 19.29 0.03
N GLU A 206 -18.08 18.65 -1.09
CA GLU A 206 -19.26 17.79 -1.25
C GLU A 206 -18.92 16.61 -2.13
N LEU A 207 -19.57 15.45 -1.91
CA LEU A 207 -19.40 14.29 -2.80
C LEU A 207 -19.97 14.62 -4.19
N PRO A 208 -19.27 14.25 -5.28
CA PRO A 208 -19.81 14.34 -6.63
C PRO A 208 -21.12 13.55 -6.77
N GLN A 209 -21.99 13.99 -7.67
CA GLN A 209 -23.31 13.38 -7.86
C GLN A 209 -23.21 11.87 -8.15
N TRP A 210 -22.23 11.44 -8.93
CA TRP A 210 -22.04 10.02 -9.24
C TRP A 210 -21.71 9.16 -8.00
N VAL A 211 -21.00 9.72 -7.00
CA VAL A 211 -20.74 9.04 -5.72
C VAL A 211 -22.02 8.94 -4.90
N LEU A 212 -22.81 10.02 -4.86
CA LEU A 212 -24.12 10.01 -4.19
C LEU A 212 -25.06 8.99 -4.83
N ASP A 213 -25.07 8.90 -6.16
CA ASP A 213 -25.90 7.95 -6.91
C ASP A 213 -25.41 6.51 -6.67
N PHE A 214 -24.09 6.27 -6.65
CA PHE A 214 -23.53 4.97 -6.30
C PHE A 214 -23.90 4.55 -4.86
N ASN A 215 -23.77 5.45 -3.90
CA ASN A 215 -24.15 5.18 -2.51
C ASN A 215 -25.65 4.88 -2.35
N LYS A 216 -26.51 5.46 -3.20
CA LYS A 216 -27.96 5.21 -3.22
C LYS A 216 -28.35 3.97 -4.02
N SER A 217 -27.47 3.40 -4.81
CA SER A 217 -27.78 2.25 -5.69
C SER A 217 -27.93 0.92 -4.96
N GLU A 218 -27.80 0.92 -3.63
CA GLU A 218 -27.84 -0.28 -2.79
C GLU A 218 -26.77 -1.32 -3.16
N ALA A 219 -25.66 -0.87 -3.78
CA ALA A 219 -24.57 -1.76 -4.19
C ALA A 219 -24.00 -2.55 -3.01
N ALA A 220 -23.78 -1.91 -1.85
CA ALA A 220 -23.32 -2.58 -0.65
C ALA A 220 -24.33 -3.61 -0.11
N GLU A 221 -25.65 -3.25 -0.13
CA GLU A 221 -26.73 -4.14 0.28
C GLU A 221 -26.76 -5.41 -0.59
N SER A 222 -26.58 -5.28 -1.90
CA SER A 222 -26.58 -6.39 -2.85
C SER A 222 -25.52 -7.46 -2.57
N TYR A 223 -24.49 -7.08 -1.83
CA TYR A 223 -23.40 -7.97 -1.40
C TYR A 223 -23.63 -8.62 -0.02
N LEU A 224 -24.66 -8.21 0.73
CA LEU A 224 -25.10 -8.94 1.94
C LEU A 224 -25.87 -10.21 1.56
N LYS A 225 -25.21 -11.14 0.92
CA LYS A 225 -25.75 -12.42 0.44
C LYS A 225 -25.01 -13.58 1.07
N VAL A 226 -25.47 -14.81 0.81
CA VAL A 226 -24.77 -16.01 1.30
C VAL A 226 -23.42 -16.13 0.59
N TRP A 227 -22.35 -16.22 1.38
CA TRP A 227 -21.02 -16.53 0.89
C TRP A 227 -20.82 -18.05 0.91
N ASN A 228 -20.91 -18.65 -0.26
CA ASN A 228 -20.52 -20.03 -0.57
C ASN A 228 -19.19 -20.02 -1.32
N THR A 229 -18.47 -21.12 -1.37
CA THR A 229 -17.32 -21.31 -2.25
C THR A 229 -17.74 -21.21 -3.73
N VAL A 230 -16.85 -20.67 -4.60
CA VAL A 230 -17.11 -20.53 -6.05
C VAL A 230 -17.24 -21.89 -6.72
N TYR A 231 -16.39 -22.83 -6.34
CA TYR A 231 -16.37 -24.20 -6.82
C TYR A 231 -16.80 -25.16 -5.70
N ASP A 232 -16.97 -26.43 -6.02
CA ASP A 232 -17.21 -27.45 -4.99
C ASP A 232 -16.10 -27.40 -3.95
N ILE A 233 -16.48 -27.33 -2.67
CA ILE A 233 -15.54 -27.16 -1.55
C ILE A 233 -14.51 -28.29 -1.46
N SER A 234 -14.84 -29.49 -1.94
CA SER A 234 -13.93 -30.65 -2.00
C SER A 234 -12.74 -30.41 -2.95
N THR A 235 -12.86 -29.44 -3.88
CA THR A 235 -11.79 -29.09 -4.81
C THR A 235 -10.80 -28.06 -4.25
N TYR A 236 -11.08 -27.49 -3.06
CA TYR A 236 -10.19 -26.55 -2.38
C TYR A 236 -9.11 -27.32 -1.61
N THR A 237 -8.13 -27.82 -2.35
CA THR A 237 -7.05 -28.67 -1.84
C THR A 237 -5.79 -27.91 -1.45
N GLU A 238 -5.69 -26.64 -1.86
CA GLU A 238 -4.55 -25.75 -1.61
C GLU A 238 -4.62 -25.04 -0.25
N SER A 239 -5.75 -25.19 0.45
CA SER A 239 -6.01 -24.70 1.81
C SER A 239 -6.22 -25.84 2.81
N GLY A 240 -6.37 -25.49 4.10
CA GLY A 240 -6.65 -26.45 5.17
C GLY A 240 -8.08 -27.01 5.17
N ALA A 241 -8.42 -27.76 6.21
CA ALA A 241 -9.80 -28.21 6.42
C ALA A 241 -10.71 -27.01 6.70
N ASP A 242 -11.98 -27.07 6.23
CA ASP A 242 -12.99 -26.04 6.49
C ASP A 242 -13.29 -25.90 7.98
N GLU A 243 -13.38 -27.01 8.70
CA GLU A 243 -13.51 -26.99 10.16
C GLU A 243 -12.14 -27.19 10.82
N ASN A 244 -11.67 -26.16 11.53
CA ASN A 244 -10.42 -26.19 12.28
C ASN A 244 -10.46 -25.21 13.47
N ASN A 245 -9.38 -25.19 14.27
CA ASN A 245 -9.26 -24.35 15.49
C ASN A 245 -8.36 -23.12 15.29
N PHE A 246 -7.99 -22.79 14.04
CA PHE A 246 -7.04 -21.72 13.73
C PHE A 246 -7.72 -20.46 13.22
N GLU A 247 -9.02 -20.52 12.99
CA GLU A 247 -9.83 -19.46 12.36
C GLU A 247 -10.74 -18.76 13.35
N GLY A 248 -10.97 -17.45 13.13
CA GLY A 248 -11.75 -16.61 14.03
C GLY A 248 -13.26 -16.65 13.75
N GLY A 249 -13.67 -16.61 12.48
CA GLY A 249 -15.08 -16.60 12.07
C GLY A 249 -15.81 -15.28 12.34
N PHE A 250 -17.14 -15.32 12.23
CA PHE A 250 -18.04 -14.20 12.46
C PHE A 250 -18.85 -14.40 13.74
N LYS A 251 -19.14 -13.31 14.46
CA LYS A 251 -20.09 -13.35 15.58
C LYS A 251 -21.46 -13.80 15.09
N GLY A 252 -22.15 -14.58 15.91
CA GLY A 252 -23.45 -15.15 15.54
C GLY A 252 -23.37 -16.48 14.77
N LYS A 253 -22.15 -17.00 14.54
CA LYS A 253 -21.90 -18.31 13.95
C LYS A 253 -20.89 -19.09 14.79
N ASP A 254 -21.21 -20.32 15.18
CA ASP A 254 -20.42 -21.11 16.13
C ASP A 254 -19.06 -21.55 15.56
N LYS A 255 -19.01 -21.83 14.26
CA LYS A 255 -17.81 -22.33 13.57
C LYS A 255 -17.48 -21.46 12.36
N ALA A 256 -16.19 -21.30 12.10
CA ALA A 256 -15.67 -20.65 10.90
C ALA A 256 -15.71 -21.66 9.72
N THR A 257 -16.90 -21.95 9.20
CA THR A 257 -17.13 -22.92 8.12
C THR A 257 -18.13 -22.38 7.12
N PHE A 258 -17.98 -22.73 5.84
CA PHE A 258 -18.97 -22.40 4.82
C PHE A 258 -20.33 -23.09 5.08
N PRO A 259 -21.47 -22.51 4.66
CA PRO A 259 -21.63 -21.16 4.09
C PRO A 259 -21.81 -20.08 5.17
N TYR A 260 -21.65 -18.80 4.79
CA TYR A 260 -21.87 -17.62 5.64
C TYR A 260 -23.07 -16.82 5.14
N ASP A 261 -24.16 -16.76 5.90
CA ASP A 261 -25.30 -15.86 5.61
C ASP A 261 -24.96 -14.43 6.10
N LEU A 262 -24.42 -13.61 5.20
CA LEU A 262 -23.93 -12.27 5.55
C LEU A 262 -25.06 -11.33 5.95
N ALA A 263 -26.27 -11.49 5.40
CA ALA A 263 -27.41 -10.69 5.79
C ALA A 263 -27.81 -10.94 7.25
N ALA A 264 -27.86 -12.21 7.65
CA ALA A 264 -28.12 -12.58 9.03
C ALA A 264 -27.00 -12.16 9.98
N LEU A 265 -25.74 -12.34 9.58
CA LEU A 265 -24.56 -12.08 10.39
C LEU A 265 -24.22 -10.58 10.52
N SER A 266 -24.65 -9.73 9.58
CA SER A 266 -24.27 -8.32 9.52
C SER A 266 -24.58 -7.55 10.80
N LYS A 267 -25.72 -7.85 11.44
CA LYS A 267 -26.19 -7.14 12.65
C LYS A 267 -25.20 -7.25 13.82
N GLU A 268 -24.59 -8.41 14.02
CA GLU A 268 -23.60 -8.63 15.09
C GLU A 268 -22.17 -8.26 14.68
N ASN A 269 -21.93 -8.06 13.37
CA ASN A 269 -20.64 -7.76 12.78
C ASN A 269 -20.56 -6.32 12.20
N ARG A 270 -21.21 -5.36 12.86
CA ARG A 270 -21.15 -3.92 12.58
C ARG A 270 -21.74 -3.53 11.21
N GLY A 271 -22.90 -4.09 10.85
CA GLY A 271 -23.58 -3.73 9.61
C GLY A 271 -22.77 -4.11 8.37
N PHE A 272 -22.62 -3.16 7.45
CA PHE A 272 -21.87 -3.37 6.21
C PHE A 272 -20.35 -3.55 6.41
N ASP A 273 -19.80 -3.31 7.61
CA ASP A 273 -18.38 -3.61 7.88
C ASP A 273 -18.06 -5.11 7.73
N ILE A 274 -19.05 -6.00 7.80
CA ILE A 274 -18.88 -7.43 7.55
C ILE A 274 -18.33 -7.71 6.15
N LEU A 275 -18.70 -6.89 5.15
CA LEU A 275 -18.24 -7.02 3.77
C LEU A 275 -16.72 -6.91 3.65
N LYS A 276 -16.09 -6.12 4.52
CA LYS A 276 -14.63 -5.97 4.53
C LYS A 276 -13.90 -7.29 4.75
N ALA A 277 -14.47 -8.19 5.58
CA ALA A 277 -13.90 -9.50 5.88
C ALA A 277 -14.48 -10.62 5.00
N THR A 278 -14.91 -10.29 3.79
CA THR A 278 -15.42 -11.20 2.77
C THR A 278 -14.90 -10.80 1.39
N PRO A 279 -14.89 -11.67 0.38
CA PRO A 279 -14.48 -11.29 -0.98
C PRO A 279 -15.34 -10.19 -1.60
N TYR A 280 -16.56 -10.01 -1.13
CA TYR A 280 -17.51 -9.03 -1.67
C TYR A 280 -17.10 -7.58 -1.43
N GLY A 281 -16.27 -7.30 -0.42
CA GLY A 281 -15.67 -5.97 -0.29
C GLY A 281 -14.72 -5.63 -1.45
N ASN A 282 -13.99 -6.62 -1.98
CA ASN A 282 -13.19 -6.43 -3.18
C ASN A 282 -14.07 -6.21 -4.42
N SER A 283 -15.15 -6.99 -4.59
CA SER A 283 -16.09 -6.81 -5.68
C SER A 283 -16.72 -5.41 -5.66
N LEU A 284 -17.13 -4.94 -4.48
CA LEU A 284 -17.65 -3.58 -4.28
C LEU A 284 -16.61 -2.50 -4.63
N THR A 285 -15.34 -2.75 -4.31
CA THR A 285 -14.22 -1.85 -4.68
C THR A 285 -14.05 -1.78 -6.21
N THR A 286 -14.14 -2.91 -6.91
CA THR A 286 -14.10 -2.98 -8.38
C THR A 286 -15.25 -2.23 -9.02
N ASP A 287 -16.49 -2.40 -8.50
CA ASP A 287 -17.66 -1.67 -9.01
C ASP A 287 -17.50 -0.16 -8.86
N PHE A 288 -17.01 0.29 -7.71
CA PHE A 288 -16.78 1.71 -7.47
C PHE A 288 -15.64 2.27 -8.34
N ALA A 289 -14.57 1.49 -8.57
CA ALA A 289 -13.46 1.88 -9.46
C ALA A 289 -13.95 2.05 -10.91
N MET A 290 -14.75 1.12 -11.43
CA MET A 290 -15.35 1.23 -12.76
C MET A 290 -16.31 2.44 -12.88
N ALA A 291 -17.10 2.70 -11.83
CA ALA A 291 -17.96 3.89 -11.78
C ALA A 291 -17.15 5.19 -11.82
N ALA A 292 -16.03 5.24 -11.08
CA ALA A 292 -15.11 6.39 -11.09
C ALA A 292 -14.48 6.63 -12.45
N ILE A 293 -13.97 5.59 -13.14
CA ILE A 293 -13.43 5.71 -14.50
C ILE A 293 -14.45 6.31 -15.45
N LYS A 294 -15.69 5.80 -15.40
CA LYS A 294 -16.79 6.27 -16.27
C LYS A 294 -17.17 7.73 -15.99
N ALA A 295 -17.39 8.06 -14.72
CA ALA A 295 -17.91 9.36 -14.33
C ALA A 295 -16.88 10.49 -14.46
N GLU A 296 -15.63 10.17 -14.18
CA GLU A 296 -14.51 11.13 -14.22
C GLU A 296 -13.78 11.14 -15.57
N HIS A 297 -14.22 10.29 -16.51
CA HIS A 297 -13.61 10.14 -17.84
C HIS A 297 -12.10 9.84 -17.79
N LEU A 298 -11.67 9.01 -16.84
CA LEU A 298 -10.25 8.67 -16.69
C LEU A 298 -9.71 7.93 -17.91
N GLY A 299 -8.56 8.37 -18.40
CA GLY A 299 -7.88 7.78 -19.57
C GLY A 299 -8.60 8.02 -20.89
N GLN A 300 -9.52 8.98 -21.01
CA GLN A 300 -10.29 9.24 -22.22
C GLN A 300 -9.75 10.40 -23.07
N ASP A 301 -8.63 10.99 -22.65
CA ASP A 301 -7.87 11.97 -23.43
C ASP A 301 -6.38 11.55 -23.55
N ASP A 302 -5.53 12.44 -24.06
CA ASP A 302 -4.10 12.17 -24.26
C ASP A 302 -3.23 12.58 -23.06
N ILE A 303 -3.85 13.00 -21.94
CA ILE A 303 -3.19 13.39 -20.71
C ILE A 303 -3.26 12.21 -19.73
N THR A 304 -2.11 11.73 -19.27
CA THR A 304 -2.07 10.58 -18.37
C THR A 304 -2.78 10.85 -17.05
N ASP A 305 -3.81 10.07 -16.75
CA ASP A 305 -4.47 9.99 -15.45
C ASP A 305 -3.87 8.88 -14.58
N VAL A 306 -4.11 8.94 -13.27
CA VAL A 306 -3.71 7.93 -12.30
C VAL A 306 -4.91 7.46 -11.48
N LEU A 307 -5.16 6.17 -11.49
CA LEU A 307 -6.13 5.51 -10.61
C LEU A 307 -5.41 4.57 -9.67
N THR A 308 -5.61 4.72 -8.36
CA THR A 308 -5.07 3.79 -7.36
C THR A 308 -6.20 2.99 -6.74
N VAL A 309 -6.13 1.66 -6.84
CA VAL A 309 -7.13 0.73 -6.31
C VAL A 309 -6.47 -0.20 -5.30
N SER A 310 -6.92 -0.15 -4.04
CA SER A 310 -6.43 -1.07 -3.01
C SER A 310 -7.54 -2.02 -2.57
N TYR A 311 -7.33 -3.30 -2.85
CA TYR A 311 -8.21 -4.40 -2.46
C TYR A 311 -7.92 -4.82 -1.02
N SER A 312 -8.71 -4.33 -0.08
CA SER A 312 -8.44 -4.51 1.35
C SER A 312 -9.04 -5.77 1.96
N SER A 313 -10.01 -6.41 1.31
CA SER A 313 -10.71 -7.56 1.90
C SER A 313 -9.79 -8.76 2.14
N THR A 314 -8.78 -8.95 1.30
CA THR A 314 -7.77 -10.01 1.46
C THR A 314 -7.08 -9.95 2.82
N ASP A 315 -6.75 -8.75 3.32
CA ASP A 315 -6.16 -8.55 4.63
C ASP A 315 -7.16 -8.83 5.77
N TYR A 316 -8.39 -8.33 5.66
CA TYR A 316 -9.41 -8.60 6.67
C TYR A 316 -9.76 -10.09 6.77
N VAL A 317 -9.82 -10.80 5.63
CA VAL A 317 -10.06 -12.26 5.59
C VAL A 317 -8.85 -12.98 6.19
N GLY A 318 -7.62 -12.63 5.81
CA GLY A 318 -6.39 -13.20 6.39
C GLY A 318 -6.27 -12.96 7.89
N HIS A 319 -6.60 -11.77 8.35
CA HIS A 319 -6.65 -11.45 9.78
C HIS A 319 -7.68 -12.29 10.56
N ASN A 320 -8.81 -12.60 9.96
CA ASN A 320 -9.88 -13.36 10.61
C ASN A 320 -9.67 -14.87 10.52
N PHE A 321 -9.37 -15.38 9.32
CA PHE A 321 -9.36 -16.81 9.02
C PHE A 321 -7.94 -17.39 8.92
N GLY A 322 -6.92 -16.55 8.72
CA GLY A 322 -5.54 -17.02 8.53
C GLY A 322 -5.22 -17.37 7.08
N VAL A 323 -3.92 -17.52 6.79
CA VAL A 323 -3.38 -17.65 5.43
C VAL A 323 -3.58 -19.01 4.77
N ASN A 324 -4.06 -20.01 5.52
CA ASN A 324 -4.28 -21.38 5.05
C ASN A 324 -5.77 -21.78 5.04
N SER A 325 -6.68 -20.82 5.21
CA SER A 325 -8.11 -21.05 5.24
C SER A 325 -8.70 -21.19 3.83
N LYS A 326 -9.85 -21.87 3.75
CA LYS A 326 -10.65 -21.93 2.52
C LYS A 326 -11.22 -20.56 2.15
N GLU A 327 -11.46 -19.72 3.12
CA GLU A 327 -11.92 -18.35 2.94
C GLU A 327 -10.90 -17.50 2.20
N ILE A 328 -9.60 -17.67 2.50
CA ILE A 328 -8.53 -17.02 1.74
C ILE A 328 -8.48 -17.54 0.31
N GLU A 329 -8.51 -18.86 0.12
CA GLU A 329 -8.52 -19.45 -1.22
C GLU A 329 -9.70 -18.94 -2.06
N ASP A 330 -10.93 -18.96 -1.52
CA ASP A 330 -12.13 -18.46 -2.21
C ASP A 330 -12.04 -16.94 -2.49
N THR A 331 -11.45 -16.19 -1.56
CA THR A 331 -11.25 -14.74 -1.73
C THR A 331 -10.34 -14.42 -2.91
N TYR A 332 -9.25 -15.18 -3.09
CA TYR A 332 -8.34 -14.99 -4.22
C TYR A 332 -8.92 -15.47 -5.54
N ILE A 333 -9.69 -16.58 -5.56
CA ILE A 333 -10.42 -17.05 -6.75
C ILE A 333 -11.43 -15.99 -7.21
N ARG A 334 -12.13 -15.33 -6.28
CA ARG A 334 -13.08 -14.26 -6.62
C ARG A 334 -12.37 -12.97 -7.02
N LEU A 335 -11.25 -12.64 -6.40
CA LEU A 335 -10.46 -11.49 -6.80
C LEU A 335 -9.92 -11.64 -8.23
N ASP A 336 -9.49 -12.84 -8.62
CA ASP A 336 -9.07 -13.13 -10.00
C ASP A 336 -10.19 -12.82 -11.01
N LYS A 337 -11.42 -13.21 -10.69
CA LYS A 337 -12.62 -12.88 -11.52
C LYS A 337 -12.94 -11.38 -11.52
N ASP A 338 -12.75 -10.69 -10.40
CA ASP A 338 -12.92 -9.24 -10.33
C ASP A 338 -11.85 -8.50 -11.14
N LEU A 339 -10.59 -8.99 -11.14
CA LEU A 339 -9.51 -8.45 -11.98
C LEU A 339 -9.80 -8.68 -13.48
N GLU A 340 -10.26 -9.88 -13.87
CA GLU A 340 -10.69 -10.15 -15.24
C GLU A 340 -11.79 -9.18 -15.69
N ARG A 341 -12.81 -8.99 -14.88
CA ARG A 341 -13.92 -8.06 -15.14
C ARG A 341 -13.41 -6.62 -15.27
N PHE A 342 -12.49 -6.24 -14.41
CA PHE A 342 -11.90 -4.90 -14.40
C PHE A 342 -11.02 -4.65 -15.63
N PHE A 343 -10.18 -5.62 -16.01
CA PHE A 343 -9.32 -5.48 -17.20
C PHE A 343 -10.13 -5.47 -18.50
N ASN A 344 -11.16 -6.30 -18.60
CA ASN A 344 -12.09 -6.26 -19.74
C ASN A 344 -12.81 -4.90 -19.84
N TYR A 345 -13.15 -4.29 -18.69
CA TYR A 345 -13.74 -2.95 -18.66
C TYR A 345 -12.74 -1.88 -19.12
N LEU A 346 -11.47 -1.95 -18.71
CA LEU A 346 -10.41 -1.05 -19.18
C LEU A 346 -10.19 -1.17 -20.70
N ASP A 347 -10.13 -2.39 -21.22
CA ASP A 347 -10.00 -2.64 -22.66
C ASP A 347 -11.15 -2.00 -23.46
N ALA A 348 -12.38 -2.16 -22.98
CA ALA A 348 -13.57 -1.63 -23.65
C ALA A 348 -13.69 -0.10 -23.54
N THR A 349 -13.21 0.51 -22.43
CA THR A 349 -13.46 1.93 -22.13
C THR A 349 -12.30 2.83 -22.57
N ILE A 350 -11.05 2.38 -22.39
CA ILE A 350 -9.85 3.16 -22.68
C ILE A 350 -9.17 2.68 -23.96
N GLY A 351 -9.24 1.39 -24.22
CA GLY A 351 -8.63 0.71 -25.36
C GLY A 351 -7.48 -0.21 -24.93
N THR A 352 -7.43 -1.40 -25.55
CA THR A 352 -6.36 -2.35 -25.34
C THR A 352 -5.01 -1.75 -25.69
N GLY A 353 -4.04 -1.81 -24.79
CA GLY A 353 -2.71 -1.24 -24.99
C GLY A 353 -2.61 0.28 -24.80
N GLU A 354 -3.67 0.96 -24.31
CA GLU A 354 -3.65 2.38 -24.03
C GLU A 354 -3.47 2.73 -22.53
N TYR A 355 -3.41 1.74 -21.66
CA TYR A 355 -3.21 1.89 -20.21
C TYR A 355 -2.06 1.02 -19.70
N THR A 356 -1.54 1.36 -18.53
CA THR A 356 -0.50 0.58 -17.84
C THR A 356 -1.01 0.22 -16.44
N ILE A 357 -0.78 -1.03 -16.03
CA ILE A 357 -1.11 -1.53 -14.70
C ILE A 357 0.17 -2.00 -14.02
N PHE A 358 0.32 -1.72 -12.74
CA PHE A 358 1.13 -2.53 -11.85
C PHE A 358 0.26 -3.14 -10.74
N LEU A 359 0.59 -4.36 -10.34
CA LEU A 359 -0.04 -5.04 -9.21
C LEU A 359 1.03 -5.48 -8.22
N THR A 360 0.82 -5.15 -6.95
CA THR A 360 1.66 -5.57 -5.84
C THR A 360 0.83 -5.74 -4.56
N ALA A 361 1.49 -5.98 -3.44
CA ALA A 361 0.89 -5.94 -2.10
C ALA A 361 1.63 -4.95 -1.21
N ASP A 362 0.99 -4.52 -0.14
CA ASP A 362 1.55 -3.64 0.89
C ASP A 362 2.31 -4.41 1.99
N HIS A 363 2.10 -5.71 2.08
CA HIS A 363 2.82 -6.72 2.88
C HIS A 363 2.24 -8.12 2.63
N GLY A 364 2.94 -9.16 3.11
CA GLY A 364 2.39 -10.49 3.23
C GLY A 364 1.79 -10.75 4.62
N ALA A 365 1.79 -12.01 5.07
CA ALA A 365 1.31 -12.42 6.39
C ALA A 365 1.96 -13.73 6.87
N ILE A 366 2.09 -13.87 8.19
CA ILE A 366 2.58 -15.08 8.83
C ILE A 366 1.51 -16.19 8.86
N ASP A 367 1.94 -17.43 8.90
CA ASP A 367 1.04 -18.54 9.27
C ASP A 367 0.56 -18.40 10.72
N VAL A 368 -0.66 -18.87 10.97
CA VAL A 368 -1.23 -18.84 12.34
C VAL A 368 -0.33 -19.61 13.30
N PRO A 369 0.18 -19.01 14.39
CA PRO A 369 1.13 -19.71 15.27
C PRO A 369 0.62 -21.02 15.85
N SER A 370 -0.66 -21.13 16.18
CA SER A 370 -1.27 -22.39 16.66
C SER A 370 -1.27 -23.48 15.57
N TYR A 371 -1.42 -23.11 14.30
CA TYR A 371 -1.25 -24.01 13.17
C TYR A 371 0.20 -24.49 13.05
N LEU A 372 1.19 -23.58 13.13
CA LEU A 372 2.59 -23.96 13.12
C LEU A 372 2.97 -24.89 14.29
N GLN A 373 2.43 -24.62 15.48
CA GLN A 373 2.62 -25.48 16.66
C GLN A 373 2.05 -26.88 16.46
N SER A 374 0.92 -27.03 15.76
CA SER A 374 0.35 -28.36 15.45
C SER A 374 1.25 -29.19 14.55
N MET A 375 2.13 -28.54 13.79
CA MET A 375 3.17 -29.18 12.96
C MET A 375 4.54 -29.29 13.65
N ASN A 376 4.62 -29.01 14.95
CA ASN A 376 5.88 -28.95 15.73
C ASN A 376 6.86 -27.88 15.24
N ILE A 377 6.39 -26.84 14.55
CA ILE A 377 7.22 -25.68 14.16
C ILE A 377 7.21 -24.68 15.33
N PRO A 378 8.39 -24.21 15.79
CA PRO A 378 8.47 -23.22 16.86
C PRO A 378 7.74 -21.93 16.51
N ALA A 379 6.70 -21.61 17.24
CA ALA A 379 5.86 -20.42 17.06
C ALA A 379 5.16 -20.06 18.36
N GLY A 380 4.57 -18.88 18.46
CA GLY A 380 3.81 -18.51 19.67
C GLY A 380 3.29 -17.08 19.67
N TYR A 381 2.78 -16.72 20.83
CA TYR A 381 2.16 -15.42 21.07
C TYR A 381 2.96 -14.64 22.10
N LEU A 382 3.08 -13.34 21.88
CA LEU A 382 3.75 -12.41 22.80
C LEU A 382 2.78 -12.02 23.93
N ASP A 383 3.20 -12.20 25.17
CA ASP A 383 2.52 -11.61 26.32
C ASP A 383 3.06 -10.19 26.57
N ASN A 384 2.51 -9.24 25.82
CA ASN A 384 2.92 -7.84 25.92
C ASN A 384 2.65 -7.24 27.31
N LYS A 385 1.60 -7.69 28.01
CA LYS A 385 1.27 -7.20 29.34
C LYS A 385 2.30 -7.65 30.36
N ALA A 386 2.62 -8.95 30.38
CA ALA A 386 3.64 -9.47 31.31
C ALA A 386 5.03 -8.90 31.00
N THR A 387 5.38 -8.78 29.70
CA THR A 387 6.63 -8.17 29.23
C THR A 387 6.74 -6.72 29.71
N LYS A 388 5.71 -5.92 29.49
CA LYS A 388 5.65 -4.52 29.93
C LYS A 388 5.78 -4.40 31.45
N THR A 389 5.00 -5.17 32.22
CA THR A 389 5.05 -5.12 33.67
C THR A 389 6.42 -5.52 34.25
N LYS A 390 7.08 -6.54 33.65
CA LYS A 390 8.44 -6.94 34.04
C LYS A 390 9.43 -5.82 33.76
N PHE A 391 9.32 -5.19 32.59
CA PHE A 391 10.21 -4.11 32.17
C PHE A 391 10.03 -2.84 33.01
N GLU A 392 8.81 -2.44 33.33
CA GLU A 392 8.52 -1.30 34.20
C GLU A 392 9.13 -1.49 35.62
N LYS A 393 9.04 -2.72 36.17
CA LYS A 393 9.70 -3.04 37.44
C LYS A 393 11.23 -2.92 37.38
N TYR A 394 11.84 -3.34 36.27
CA TYR A 394 13.27 -3.16 36.05
C TYR A 394 13.63 -1.67 36.01
N VAL A 395 12.92 -0.85 35.27
CA VAL A 395 13.16 0.58 35.13
C VAL A 395 13.07 1.27 36.49
N GLU A 396 12.01 0.98 37.27
CA GLU A 396 11.83 1.49 38.63
C GLU A 396 12.99 1.08 39.57
N ALA A 397 13.38 -0.19 39.51
CA ALA A 397 14.49 -0.69 40.36
C ALA A 397 15.83 -0.07 39.99
N LYS A 398 16.11 0.08 38.70
CA LYS A 398 17.39 0.56 38.16
C LYS A 398 17.58 2.06 38.32
N PHE A 399 16.56 2.84 37.95
CA PHE A 399 16.63 4.29 37.85
C PHE A 399 15.91 5.01 38.99
N LYS A 400 15.24 4.26 39.89
CA LYS A 400 14.43 4.80 41.00
C LYS A 400 13.32 5.75 40.55
N ASN A 401 12.86 5.56 39.28
CA ASN A 401 11.81 6.37 38.70
C ASN A 401 11.08 5.58 37.60
N SER A 402 9.78 5.40 37.70
CA SER A 402 8.93 4.70 36.71
C SER A 402 8.54 5.57 35.52
N GLU A 403 8.69 6.90 35.60
CA GLU A 403 8.25 7.85 34.59
C GLU A 403 9.24 8.02 33.41
N LEU A 404 10.31 7.18 33.37
CA LEU A 404 11.25 7.21 32.26
C LEU A 404 10.64 6.68 30.95
N ILE A 405 9.58 5.85 31.04
CA ILE A 405 8.88 5.33 29.87
C ILE A 405 7.66 6.19 29.60
N GLU A 406 7.61 6.82 28.45
CA GLU A 406 6.49 7.67 28.03
C GLU A 406 5.45 6.87 27.25
N ASN A 407 5.90 5.94 26.35
CA ASN A 407 5.01 5.08 25.59
C ASN A 407 5.71 3.78 25.17
N VAL A 408 4.91 2.73 24.96
CA VAL A 408 5.34 1.47 24.33
C VAL A 408 4.31 1.11 23.27
N SER A 409 4.72 1.15 22.01
CA SER A 409 3.88 0.81 20.85
C SER A 409 4.72 0.32 19.67
N ASN A 410 4.16 -0.52 18.79
CA ASN A 410 4.83 -1.05 17.60
C ASN A 410 6.20 -1.68 17.85
N ASN A 411 6.35 -2.44 18.94
CA ASN A 411 7.63 -2.99 19.42
C ASN A 411 8.71 -1.92 19.64
N GLN A 412 8.32 -0.69 19.98
CA GLN A 412 9.22 0.41 20.28
C GLN A 412 8.89 1.01 21.65
N ILE A 413 9.93 1.46 22.34
CA ILE A 413 9.83 2.15 23.62
C ILE A 413 10.21 3.61 23.40
N PHE A 414 9.39 4.51 23.90
CA PHE A 414 9.58 5.95 23.85
C PHE A 414 9.93 6.45 25.26
N LEU A 415 11.05 7.15 25.36
CA LEU A 415 11.57 7.63 26.62
C LEU A 415 11.11 9.06 26.92
N ASN A 416 10.84 9.31 28.21
CA ASN A 416 10.53 10.64 28.70
C ASN A 416 11.82 11.46 28.88
N ARG A 417 12.15 12.24 27.87
CA ARG A 417 13.37 13.05 27.85
C ARG A 417 13.42 14.08 28.96
N THR A 418 12.27 14.68 29.31
CA THR A 418 12.18 15.65 30.40
C THR A 418 12.56 15.01 31.75
N THR A 419 12.09 13.80 32.00
CA THR A 419 12.45 13.06 33.23
C THR A 419 13.93 12.65 33.22
N ILE A 420 14.46 12.18 32.09
CA ILE A 420 15.87 11.83 31.92
C ILE A 420 16.77 13.04 32.22
N ASP A 421 16.46 14.19 31.62
CA ASP A 421 17.21 15.43 31.81
C ASP A 421 17.14 15.92 33.29
N SER A 422 15.95 15.85 33.93
CA SER A 422 15.78 16.25 35.31
C SER A 422 16.55 15.40 36.32
N LEU A 423 16.80 14.13 35.96
CA LEU A 423 17.58 13.19 36.76
C LEU A 423 19.09 13.25 36.44
N GLY A 424 19.51 14.10 35.49
CA GLY A 424 20.90 14.22 35.07
C GLY A 424 21.44 12.94 34.39
N LEU A 425 20.56 12.10 33.82
CA LEU A 425 20.93 10.84 33.18
C LEU A 425 21.37 11.07 31.72
N ASN A 426 22.35 10.28 31.26
CA ASN A 426 22.71 10.23 29.85
C ASN A 426 21.72 9.33 29.08
N ILE A 427 21.03 9.87 28.09
CA ILE A 427 20.01 9.14 27.34
C ILE A 427 20.56 7.89 26.65
N ASN A 428 21.79 7.92 26.13
CA ASN A 428 22.40 6.77 25.46
C ASN A 428 22.69 5.65 26.46
N GLU A 429 23.14 5.97 27.67
CA GLU A 429 23.35 4.99 28.74
C GLU A 429 22.02 4.39 29.21
N VAL A 430 20.97 5.18 29.29
CA VAL A 430 19.62 4.69 29.59
C VAL A 430 19.13 3.73 28.51
N GLN A 431 19.27 4.08 27.22
CA GLN A 431 18.92 3.21 26.09
C GLN A 431 19.68 1.88 26.14
N GLU A 432 21.01 1.92 26.30
CA GLU A 432 21.86 0.71 26.36
C GLU A 432 21.54 -0.16 27.59
N SER A 433 21.22 0.44 28.73
CA SER A 433 20.77 -0.30 29.92
C SER A 433 19.46 -1.06 29.64
N MET A 434 18.52 -0.45 28.90
CA MET A 434 17.27 -1.09 28.50
C MET A 434 17.48 -2.17 27.44
N VAL A 435 18.38 -1.97 26.47
CA VAL A 435 18.77 -2.99 25.49
C VAL A 435 19.30 -4.24 26.19
N ASN A 436 20.22 -4.06 27.14
CA ASN A 436 20.84 -5.15 27.88
C ASN A 436 19.83 -5.93 28.75
N GLU A 437 18.81 -5.30 29.30
CA GLU A 437 17.73 -5.97 30.02
C GLU A 437 16.80 -6.75 29.08
N LEU A 438 16.31 -6.08 28.04
CA LEU A 438 15.28 -6.62 27.16
C LEU A 438 15.76 -7.79 26.31
N ILE A 439 17.04 -7.85 25.92
CA ILE A 439 17.59 -8.96 25.15
C ILE A 439 17.49 -10.30 25.88
N ALA A 440 17.45 -10.27 27.20
CA ALA A 440 17.30 -11.48 28.03
C ALA A 440 15.84 -11.97 28.16
N TYR A 441 14.88 -11.28 27.57
CA TYR A 441 13.46 -11.66 27.67
C TYR A 441 13.14 -12.82 26.71
N LYS A 442 12.29 -13.76 27.17
CA LYS A 442 12.07 -15.10 26.56
C LYS A 442 11.79 -15.07 25.06
N ASN A 443 10.99 -14.12 24.56
CA ASN A 443 10.50 -14.09 23.20
C ASN A 443 11.11 -12.95 22.37
N VAL A 444 12.17 -12.32 22.89
CA VAL A 444 12.95 -11.30 22.21
C VAL A 444 14.10 -11.97 21.44
N ASN A 445 14.30 -11.57 20.20
CA ASN A 445 15.42 -12.02 19.34
C ASN A 445 16.55 -11.00 19.35
N LYS A 446 16.22 -9.72 19.09
CA LYS A 446 17.20 -8.62 19.08
C LYS A 446 16.58 -7.37 19.69
N VAL A 447 17.42 -6.47 20.18
CA VAL A 447 17.03 -5.16 20.68
C VAL A 447 18.07 -4.15 20.20
N PHE A 448 17.61 -2.98 19.78
CA PHE A 448 18.47 -1.90 19.30
C PHE A 448 18.11 -0.58 19.96
N SER A 449 19.11 0.23 20.28
CA SER A 449 18.92 1.61 20.71
C SER A 449 18.77 2.56 19.52
N ALA A 450 18.10 3.69 19.71
CA ALA A 450 18.07 4.79 18.76
C ALA A 450 19.49 5.29 18.45
N PHE A 451 20.38 5.27 19.43
CA PHE A 451 21.78 5.61 19.24
C PHE A 451 22.44 4.70 18.20
N THR A 452 22.31 3.39 18.36
CA THR A 452 22.84 2.40 17.38
C THR A 452 22.23 2.60 15.98
N MET A 453 20.90 2.82 15.88
CA MET A 453 20.23 3.04 14.59
C MET A 453 20.72 4.29 13.85
N THR A 454 21.28 5.26 14.55
CA THR A 454 21.71 6.55 13.96
C THR A 454 23.23 6.68 13.79
N THR A 455 24.01 5.84 14.45
CA THR A 455 25.49 5.91 14.44
C THR A 455 26.19 4.74 13.78
N THR A 456 25.44 3.68 13.42
CA THR A 456 25.96 2.49 12.74
C THR A 456 25.29 2.37 11.37
N ASP A 457 26.05 2.02 10.33
CA ASP A 457 25.52 1.75 9.00
C ASP A 457 25.32 0.24 8.81
N PHE A 458 24.06 -0.17 8.62
CA PHE A 458 23.68 -1.55 8.40
C PHE A 458 23.31 -1.80 6.94
N THR A 459 24.01 -2.71 6.28
CA THR A 459 23.82 -3.00 4.84
C THR A 459 23.02 -4.27 4.57
N THR A 460 22.88 -5.16 5.54
CA THR A 460 22.22 -6.47 5.39
C THR A 460 21.46 -6.87 6.67
N GLY A 461 20.65 -7.92 6.56
CA GLY A 461 19.95 -8.51 7.70
C GLY A 461 18.77 -7.70 8.19
N ILE A 462 18.23 -8.11 9.34
CA ILE A 462 17.10 -7.43 9.99
C ILE A 462 17.49 -6.00 10.43
N GLU A 463 18.75 -5.77 10.71
CA GLU A 463 19.31 -4.48 11.11
C GLU A 463 19.11 -3.43 10.02
N ALA A 464 19.46 -3.77 8.77
CA ALA A 464 19.24 -2.89 7.61
C ALA A 464 17.75 -2.62 7.36
N LEU A 465 16.91 -3.65 7.50
CA LEU A 465 15.45 -3.49 7.37
C LEU A 465 14.90 -2.55 8.44
N LEU A 466 15.33 -2.70 9.69
CA LEU A 466 14.94 -1.80 10.79
C LEU A 466 15.41 -0.36 10.53
N GLN A 467 16.65 -0.18 10.06
CA GLN A 467 17.21 1.14 9.78
C GLN A 467 16.48 1.85 8.66
N ASN A 468 16.04 1.13 7.63
CA ASN A 468 15.20 1.66 6.55
C ASN A 468 13.78 2.03 7.04
N GLY A 469 13.29 1.37 8.09
CA GLY A 469 12.03 1.70 8.75
C GLY A 469 12.15 2.80 9.81
N TYR A 470 13.37 3.15 10.22
CA TYR A 470 13.63 4.05 11.34
C TYR A 470 13.63 5.53 10.91
N ASN A 471 12.61 6.27 11.32
CA ASN A 471 12.57 7.73 11.17
C ASN A 471 12.98 8.39 12.50
N GLN A 472 14.09 9.11 12.50
CA GLN A 472 14.68 9.71 13.70
C GLN A 472 13.70 10.60 14.51
N LYS A 473 12.80 11.32 13.82
CA LYS A 473 11.83 12.20 14.47
C LYS A 473 10.66 11.45 15.08
N ARG A 474 10.28 10.31 14.47
CA ARG A 474 9.01 9.61 14.80
C ARG A 474 9.21 8.28 15.52
N SER A 475 10.31 7.56 15.26
CA SER A 475 10.56 6.26 15.87
C SER A 475 10.96 6.37 17.34
N GLY A 476 10.79 5.25 18.08
CA GLY A 476 11.11 5.15 19.50
C GLY A 476 12.60 5.15 19.79
N ASP A 477 12.92 5.12 21.07
CA ASP A 477 14.30 5.16 21.59
C ASP A 477 14.92 3.77 21.74
N VAL A 478 14.10 2.73 21.90
CA VAL A 478 14.52 1.33 21.92
C VAL A 478 13.57 0.51 21.06
N ILE A 479 14.12 -0.35 20.19
CA ILE A 479 13.38 -1.15 19.22
C ILE A 479 13.58 -2.63 19.55
N LEU A 480 12.48 -3.38 19.66
CA LEU A 480 12.47 -4.81 19.92
C LEU A 480 12.17 -5.59 18.65
N VAL A 481 12.90 -6.67 18.44
CA VAL A 481 12.62 -7.66 17.40
C VAL A 481 12.17 -8.95 18.08
N PRO A 482 10.93 -9.39 17.90
CA PRO A 482 10.47 -10.68 18.39
C PRO A 482 11.21 -11.85 17.73
N LYS A 483 11.21 -13.03 18.35
CA LYS A 483 11.63 -14.28 17.72
C LYS A 483 10.74 -14.59 16.52
N SER A 484 11.30 -15.30 15.54
CA SER A 484 10.55 -15.76 14.37
C SER A 484 9.29 -16.52 14.79
N ASN A 485 8.20 -16.29 14.07
CA ASN A 485 6.88 -16.90 14.31
C ASN A 485 6.22 -16.55 15.67
N TYR A 486 6.72 -15.51 16.37
CA TYR A 486 6.08 -14.97 17.56
C TYR A 486 5.39 -13.65 17.24
N ILE A 487 4.08 -13.60 17.48
CA ILE A 487 3.25 -12.44 17.13
C ILE A 487 2.48 -11.89 18.33
N SER A 488 2.07 -10.64 18.23
CA SER A 488 1.11 -10.00 19.13
C SER A 488 -0.25 -9.99 18.45
N TYR A 489 -0.99 -11.08 18.59
CA TYR A 489 -2.30 -11.24 17.98
C TYR A 489 -3.19 -12.21 18.79
N SER A 490 -4.44 -12.46 18.32
CA SER A 490 -5.32 -13.49 18.87
C SER A 490 -4.77 -14.89 18.58
N LYS A 491 -5.37 -15.92 19.21
CA LYS A 491 -4.96 -17.30 18.97
C LYS A 491 -5.44 -17.87 17.62
N THR A 492 -6.33 -17.16 16.96
CA THR A 492 -6.91 -17.48 15.66
C THR A 492 -6.65 -16.35 14.69
N GLY A 493 -6.62 -16.66 13.38
CA GLY A 493 -6.31 -15.71 12.35
C GLY A 493 -4.82 -15.34 12.30
N SER A 494 -4.46 -14.46 11.38
CA SER A 494 -3.07 -14.08 11.09
C SER A 494 -2.82 -12.59 11.23
N THR A 495 -1.57 -12.20 11.24
CA THR A 495 -1.10 -10.81 11.20
C THR A 495 0.23 -10.71 10.47
N HIS A 496 0.84 -9.53 10.48
CA HIS A 496 2.05 -9.18 9.75
C HIS A 496 2.85 -8.12 10.52
N GLY A 497 3.94 -7.61 9.96
CA GLY A 497 4.73 -6.52 10.53
C GLY A 497 6.18 -6.88 10.78
N SER A 498 6.62 -8.08 10.42
CA SER A 498 7.99 -8.55 10.60
C SER A 498 8.87 -8.29 9.36
N GLY A 499 10.18 -8.50 9.50
CA GLY A 499 11.13 -8.50 8.37
C GLY A 499 11.36 -9.89 7.79
N LEU A 500 10.50 -10.86 8.09
CA LEU A 500 10.62 -12.22 7.60
C LEU A 500 9.99 -12.37 6.21
N ASN A 501 10.41 -13.40 5.50
CA ASN A 501 10.04 -13.60 4.09
C ASN A 501 8.53 -13.66 3.85
N HIS A 502 7.77 -14.24 4.77
CA HIS A 502 6.31 -14.34 4.65
C HIS A 502 5.61 -12.97 4.70
N ASP A 503 6.22 -11.94 5.29
CA ASP A 503 5.71 -10.57 5.32
C ASP A 503 6.32 -9.69 4.22
N THR A 504 7.57 -9.98 3.79
CA THR A 504 8.31 -9.10 2.87
C THR A 504 8.21 -9.51 1.42
N HIS A 505 8.07 -10.81 1.09
CA HIS A 505 8.00 -11.32 -0.29
C HIS A 505 6.58 -11.22 -0.83
N VAL A 506 6.37 -10.30 -1.74
CA VAL A 506 5.06 -9.95 -2.30
C VAL A 506 5.09 -9.96 -3.83
N PRO A 507 3.94 -10.10 -4.51
CA PRO A 507 3.86 -9.98 -5.96
C PRO A 507 4.36 -8.61 -6.45
N LEU A 508 4.95 -8.60 -7.65
CA LEU A 508 5.16 -7.39 -8.42
C LEU A 508 5.02 -7.72 -9.90
N LEU A 509 3.87 -7.33 -10.46
CA LEU A 509 3.50 -7.56 -11.86
C LEU A 509 3.31 -6.21 -12.54
N PHE A 510 3.79 -6.09 -13.78
CA PHE A 510 3.53 -4.94 -14.65
C PHE A 510 2.85 -5.41 -15.93
N PHE A 511 1.94 -4.61 -16.48
CA PHE A 511 1.18 -4.98 -17.68
C PHE A 511 0.75 -3.73 -18.46
N GLY A 512 0.69 -3.84 -19.78
CA GLY A 512 0.10 -2.84 -20.66
C GLY A 512 1.10 -1.96 -21.38
N LYS A 513 0.72 -0.73 -21.71
CA LYS A 513 1.48 0.19 -22.58
C LYS A 513 2.86 0.51 -22.03
N GLY A 514 3.89 0.32 -22.85
CA GLY A 514 5.28 0.58 -22.50
C GLY A 514 5.93 -0.45 -21.57
N ILE A 515 5.26 -1.59 -21.34
CA ILE A 515 5.75 -2.69 -20.50
C ILE A 515 6.19 -3.85 -21.41
N LYS A 516 7.42 -4.33 -21.21
CA LYS A 516 7.91 -5.54 -21.86
C LYS A 516 7.19 -6.78 -21.34
N HIS A 517 7.05 -7.77 -22.19
CA HIS A 517 6.69 -9.12 -21.75
C HIS A 517 7.94 -9.85 -21.21
N GLY A 518 7.80 -10.54 -20.07
CA GLY A 518 8.88 -11.34 -19.50
C GLY A 518 8.80 -11.55 -17.99
N GLU A 519 9.88 -12.05 -17.45
CA GLU A 519 10.03 -12.29 -16.01
C GLU A 519 11.48 -12.13 -15.54
N THR A 520 11.65 -11.94 -14.23
CA THR A 520 12.98 -11.91 -13.63
C THR A 520 13.00 -12.57 -12.24
N LEU A 521 14.13 -13.22 -11.93
CA LEU A 521 14.48 -13.69 -10.59
C LEU A 521 15.41 -12.71 -9.87
N ASN A 522 15.83 -11.63 -10.53
CA ASN A 522 16.62 -10.61 -9.88
C ASN A 522 15.83 -10.01 -8.71
N LYS A 523 16.51 -9.78 -7.61
CA LYS A 523 15.88 -9.14 -6.46
C LYS A 523 15.49 -7.70 -6.80
N THR A 524 14.22 -7.38 -6.58
CA THR A 524 13.68 -6.02 -6.64
C THR A 524 13.13 -5.64 -5.27
N VAL A 525 12.96 -4.36 -5.03
CA VAL A 525 12.35 -3.87 -3.79
C VAL A 525 11.14 -2.99 -4.10
N ILE A 526 10.19 -2.98 -3.19
CA ILE A 526 8.92 -2.25 -3.42
C ILE A 526 9.13 -0.76 -3.72
N PRO A 527 10.09 -0.05 -3.11
CA PRO A 527 10.41 1.32 -3.51
C PRO A 527 10.83 1.53 -4.98
N ASP A 528 11.15 0.47 -5.72
CA ASP A 528 11.51 0.57 -7.14
C ASP A 528 10.31 0.87 -8.05
N ILE A 529 9.08 0.67 -7.56
CA ILE A 529 7.85 0.84 -8.35
C ILE A 529 7.67 2.29 -8.80
N ALA A 530 7.66 3.24 -7.87
CA ALA A 530 7.40 4.64 -8.19
C ALA A 530 8.41 5.23 -9.18
N PRO A 531 9.73 5.07 -9.02
CA PRO A 531 10.68 5.55 -10.03
C PRO A 531 10.57 4.79 -11.36
N THR A 532 10.14 3.53 -11.39
CA THR A 532 9.86 2.79 -12.63
C THR A 532 8.69 3.40 -13.38
N ILE A 533 7.57 3.66 -12.72
CA ILE A 533 6.41 4.34 -13.33
C ILE A 533 6.77 5.77 -13.73
N SER A 534 7.52 6.50 -12.90
CA SER A 534 7.98 7.85 -13.26
C SER A 534 8.88 7.85 -14.51
N ALA A 535 9.77 6.86 -14.65
CA ALA A 535 10.60 6.69 -15.85
C ALA A 535 9.75 6.35 -17.09
N LEU A 536 8.77 5.45 -16.97
CA LEU A 536 7.81 5.13 -18.03
C LEU A 536 7.08 6.39 -18.51
N LEU A 537 6.63 7.22 -17.56
CA LEU A 537 5.93 8.47 -17.85
C LEU A 537 6.86 9.61 -18.27
N GLY A 538 8.18 9.48 -18.16
CA GLY A 538 9.15 10.54 -18.43
C GLY A 538 8.90 11.78 -17.53
N ILE A 539 8.56 11.56 -16.26
CA ILE A 539 8.34 12.61 -15.25
C ILE A 539 9.40 12.56 -14.16
N SER A 540 9.46 13.57 -13.32
CA SER A 540 10.34 13.58 -12.14
C SER A 540 10.04 12.40 -11.22
N PHE A 541 11.06 11.88 -10.56
CA PHE A 541 10.86 10.93 -9.46
C PHE A 541 10.29 11.66 -8.24
N PRO A 542 9.50 10.97 -7.39
CA PRO A 542 9.09 11.55 -6.11
C PRO A 542 10.28 12.11 -5.34
N ASN A 543 10.10 13.25 -4.69
CA ASN A 543 11.18 14.03 -4.07
C ASN A 543 11.97 13.28 -2.98
N GLY A 544 11.42 12.22 -2.42
CA GLY A 544 12.08 11.36 -1.44
C GLY A 544 12.49 9.99 -1.98
N SER A 545 12.37 9.76 -3.30
CA SER A 545 12.62 8.44 -3.91
C SER A 545 14.05 7.96 -3.67
N THR A 546 14.17 6.70 -3.26
CA THR A 546 15.44 5.98 -3.06
C THR A 546 15.47 4.67 -3.84
N GLY A 547 14.35 4.27 -4.44
CA GLY A 547 14.26 3.12 -5.32
C GLY A 547 14.94 3.37 -6.66
N ILE A 548 15.19 2.30 -7.39
CA ILE A 548 15.87 2.30 -8.69
C ILE A 548 14.86 1.94 -9.78
N PRO A 549 14.78 2.70 -10.88
CA PRO A 549 13.91 2.35 -12.00
C PRO A 549 14.28 0.99 -12.58
N LEU A 550 13.31 0.10 -12.73
CA LEU A 550 13.48 -1.23 -13.31
C LEU A 550 13.49 -1.15 -14.85
N GLY A 551 14.59 -0.65 -15.43
CA GLY A 551 14.71 -0.42 -16.89
C GLY A 551 14.54 -1.68 -17.76
N PHE A 552 14.64 -2.87 -17.16
CA PHE A 552 14.37 -4.13 -17.85
C PHE A 552 12.87 -4.43 -17.98
N VAL A 553 12.00 -3.72 -17.26
CA VAL A 553 10.53 -3.87 -17.30
C VAL A 553 9.93 -3.00 -18.41
N ILE A 554 10.50 -1.82 -18.66
CA ILE A 554 9.96 -0.82 -19.60
C ILE A 554 10.62 -0.92 -20.98
N GLU A 555 9.84 -0.62 -22.05
CA GLU A 555 10.28 -0.65 -23.46
C GLU A 555 11.36 0.40 -23.79
#